data_776eba21265c8a08ff170fd85d5985bd
#
_entry.id   776eba21265c8a08ff170fd85d5985bd
#
_cell.length_a   1.000
_cell.length_b   1.000
_cell.length_c   1.000
_cell.angle_alpha   90.00
_cell.angle_beta   90.00
_cell.angle_gamma   90.00
#
_symmetry.space_group_name_H-M   'P 1'
#
loop_
_entity.id
_entity.type
_entity.pdbx_description
1 polymer ?
#
loop_
_entity_poly.entity_id
_entity_poly.type
_entity_poly.pdbx_seq_one_letter_code
_entity_poly.pdbx_strand_id
1 'polypeptide(L)'
;METNFSKEQLKDKDNKSSEKIFRKCVHCGFCNATCPTFQLLGDELDGPRGRIYLIKDMLENNKPANEKIVKHIDRCLSCYSCLTTCPSGVNYMHLVDHARKHIEKTYKRKMGDRLIRNLLSISMSKSINFKITSIFVRLGKPFQFFFPKKIRQAISLMPVKFPRNKLPKMQVYKPTKKKTIARVALLTGCVQKVLSPQINESTIRLLNRHGVEVVVPKKIECCGSLNYHLGKINEADKFFKNNINIWYDEYLKN
;
A
#
# COMPACT_ATOMS: atom_id res chain seq x y z
N MET A 1 0.45 0.25 -26.90
CA MET A 1 1.89 0.20 -27.26
C MET A 1 2.22 -1.20 -27.78
N GLU A 2 3.09 -1.28 -28.77
CA GLU A 2 3.68 -2.56 -29.20
C GLU A 2 4.55 -3.17 -28.12
N THR A 3 4.59 -4.50 -28.03
CA THR A 3 5.31 -5.26 -27.02
C THR A 3 6.07 -6.41 -27.64
N ASN A 4 7.26 -6.72 -27.09
CA ASN A 4 8.22 -7.70 -27.61
C ASN A 4 8.62 -8.75 -26.58
N PHE A 5 7.64 -9.22 -25.80
CA PHE A 5 7.90 -10.31 -24.84
C PHE A 5 8.08 -11.65 -25.58
N SER A 6 9.10 -12.42 -25.21
CA SER A 6 9.28 -13.78 -25.71
C SER A 6 8.20 -14.74 -25.17
N LYS A 7 7.97 -15.84 -25.88
CA LYS A 7 7.04 -16.89 -25.43
C LYS A 7 7.40 -17.44 -24.03
N GLU A 8 8.69 -17.49 -23.73
CA GLU A 8 9.19 -17.94 -22.41
C GLU A 8 8.84 -16.95 -21.30
N GLN A 9 9.05 -15.66 -21.54
CA GLN A 9 8.66 -14.62 -20.57
C GLN A 9 7.16 -14.60 -20.29
N LEU A 10 6.34 -14.92 -21.30
CA LEU A 10 4.87 -14.94 -21.15
C LEU A 10 4.33 -16.18 -20.42
N LYS A 11 5.16 -17.17 -20.07
CA LYS A 11 4.78 -18.24 -19.13
C LYS A 11 4.60 -17.71 -17.71
N ASP A 12 5.34 -16.67 -17.33
CA ASP A 12 5.14 -15.97 -16.06
C ASP A 12 3.81 -15.19 -16.09
N LYS A 13 2.97 -15.39 -15.07
CA LYS A 13 1.64 -14.78 -14.99
C LYS A 13 1.70 -13.26 -14.86
N ASP A 14 2.69 -12.70 -14.14
CA ASP A 14 2.84 -11.25 -13.95
C ASP A 14 3.29 -10.61 -15.27
N ASN A 15 4.22 -11.21 -16.00
CA ASN A 15 4.64 -10.75 -17.32
C ASN A 15 3.47 -10.77 -18.31
N LYS A 16 2.72 -11.88 -18.37
CA LYS A 16 1.55 -12.01 -19.23
C LYS A 16 0.48 -10.96 -18.95
N SER A 17 0.24 -10.64 -17.67
CA SER A 17 -0.68 -9.60 -17.27
C SER A 17 -0.16 -8.22 -17.64
N SER A 18 1.12 -7.94 -17.38
CA SER A 18 1.77 -6.67 -17.72
C SER A 18 1.78 -6.41 -19.22
N GLU A 19 2.06 -7.42 -20.04
CA GLU A 19 2.02 -7.34 -21.49
C GLU A 19 0.64 -6.90 -22.01
N LYS A 20 -0.43 -7.52 -21.52
CA LYS A 20 -1.81 -7.13 -21.87
C LYS A 20 -2.12 -5.69 -21.48
N ILE A 21 -1.59 -5.23 -20.34
CA ILE A 21 -1.78 -3.86 -19.85
C ILE A 21 -1.00 -2.87 -20.72
N PHE A 22 0.26 -3.19 -21.10
CA PHE A 22 1.05 -2.34 -22.01
C PHE A 22 0.37 -2.15 -23.34
N ARG A 23 -0.23 -3.19 -23.93
CA ARG A 23 -0.96 -3.11 -25.20
C ARG A 23 -2.15 -2.15 -25.14
N LYS A 24 -2.81 -2.01 -23.99
CA LYS A 24 -3.89 -1.03 -23.80
C LYS A 24 -3.40 0.42 -23.79
N CYS A 25 -2.12 0.68 -23.49
CA CYS A 25 -1.59 2.02 -23.36
C CYS A 25 -1.32 2.64 -24.76
N VAL A 26 -2.04 3.71 -25.11
CA VAL A 26 -1.83 4.48 -26.34
C VAL A 26 -0.84 5.64 -26.15
N HIS A 27 -0.22 5.76 -24.99
CA HIS A 27 0.81 6.74 -24.64
C HIS A 27 0.37 8.21 -24.75
N CYS A 28 -0.92 8.52 -24.64
CA CYS A 28 -1.48 9.86 -24.84
C CYS A 28 -1.07 10.90 -23.77
N GLY A 29 -0.69 10.46 -22.57
CA GLY A 29 -0.23 11.36 -21.49
C GLY A 29 -1.33 11.93 -20.60
N PHE A 30 -2.62 11.63 -20.77
CA PHE A 30 -3.69 12.10 -19.89
C PHE A 30 -3.42 11.83 -18.39
N CYS A 31 -2.80 10.70 -18.10
CA CYS A 31 -2.44 10.31 -16.75
C CYS A 31 -1.41 11.24 -16.06
N ASN A 32 -0.62 12.02 -16.82
CA ASN A 32 0.37 12.94 -16.27
C ASN A 32 -0.31 14.15 -15.60
N ALA A 33 -1.45 14.60 -16.13
CA ALA A 33 -2.18 15.75 -15.59
C ALA A 33 -2.64 15.55 -14.13
N THR A 34 -2.92 14.31 -13.72
CA THR A 34 -3.36 13.98 -12.35
C THR A 34 -2.26 13.43 -11.47
N CYS A 35 -1.03 13.30 -11.97
CA CYS A 35 0.07 12.74 -11.22
C CYS A 35 0.78 13.80 -10.36
N PRO A 36 0.74 13.70 -9.01
CA PRO A 36 1.34 14.72 -8.15
C PRO A 36 2.86 14.79 -8.30
N THR A 37 3.54 13.67 -8.56
CA THR A 37 5.00 13.68 -8.75
C THR A 37 5.40 14.32 -10.08
N PHE A 38 4.63 14.14 -11.14
CA PHE A 38 4.85 14.84 -12.41
C PHE A 38 4.61 16.35 -12.27
N GLN A 39 3.51 16.75 -11.60
CA GLN A 39 3.17 18.16 -11.40
C GLN A 39 4.23 18.91 -10.57
N LEU A 40 4.83 18.25 -9.60
CA LEU A 40 5.84 18.88 -8.72
C LEU A 40 7.25 18.89 -9.31
N LEU A 41 7.62 17.86 -10.08
CA LEU A 41 9.00 17.65 -10.53
C LEU A 41 9.23 18.00 -12.01
N GLY A 42 8.17 18.05 -12.83
CA GLY A 42 8.26 18.36 -14.26
C GLY A 42 8.99 17.30 -15.10
N ASP A 43 9.41 16.19 -14.51
CA ASP A 43 10.15 15.13 -15.20
C ASP A 43 9.16 14.06 -15.71
N GLU A 44 9.21 13.77 -17.02
CA GLU A 44 8.36 12.76 -17.65
C GLU A 44 8.49 11.40 -17.00
N LEU A 45 9.70 11.02 -16.57
CA LEU A 45 9.95 9.74 -15.89
C LEU A 45 9.36 9.68 -14.47
N ASP A 46 8.99 10.82 -13.89
CA ASP A 46 8.25 10.91 -12.64
C ASP A 46 6.72 10.94 -12.85
N GLY A 47 6.27 10.84 -14.11
CA GLY A 47 4.88 10.65 -14.53
C GLY A 47 4.52 9.18 -14.78
N PRO A 48 3.22 8.84 -14.81
CA PRO A 48 2.79 7.46 -15.07
C PRO A 48 3.19 6.99 -16.48
N ARG A 49 3.09 7.86 -17.49
CA ARG A 49 3.47 7.55 -18.87
C ARG A 49 4.95 7.16 -18.99
N GLY A 50 5.84 7.97 -18.46
CA GLY A 50 7.27 7.69 -18.46
C GLY A 50 7.63 6.45 -17.64
N ARG A 51 6.97 6.25 -16.48
CA ARG A 51 7.15 5.03 -15.69
C ARG A 51 6.69 3.77 -16.43
N ILE A 52 5.58 3.81 -17.14
CA ILE A 52 5.12 2.69 -17.98
C ILE A 52 6.21 2.32 -19.00
N TYR A 53 6.85 3.30 -19.61
CA TYR A 53 7.93 3.08 -20.56
C TYR A 53 9.14 2.43 -19.90
N LEU A 54 9.59 2.93 -18.74
CA LEU A 54 10.69 2.36 -17.97
C LEU A 54 10.41 0.90 -17.55
N ILE A 55 9.18 0.64 -17.11
CA ILE A 55 8.77 -0.72 -16.68
C ILE A 55 8.76 -1.66 -17.89
N LYS A 56 8.21 -1.21 -19.02
CA LYS A 56 8.19 -1.98 -20.25
C LYS A 56 9.60 -2.36 -20.69
N ASP A 57 10.52 -1.39 -20.82
CA ASP A 57 11.91 -1.65 -21.23
C ASP A 57 12.62 -2.62 -20.30
N MET A 58 12.42 -2.46 -18.97
CA MET A 58 13.03 -3.32 -17.97
C MET A 58 12.54 -4.78 -18.08
N LEU A 59 11.23 -4.98 -18.23
CA LEU A 59 10.63 -6.33 -18.25
C LEU A 59 10.84 -7.05 -19.58
N GLU A 60 10.64 -6.37 -20.72
CA GLU A 60 10.83 -6.97 -22.05
C GLU A 60 12.27 -7.42 -22.28
N ASN A 61 13.23 -6.63 -21.86
CA ASN A 61 14.64 -6.96 -22.03
C ASN A 61 15.21 -7.79 -20.88
N ASN A 62 14.37 -8.21 -19.93
CA ASN A 62 14.75 -8.92 -18.72
C ASN A 62 15.98 -8.31 -18.01
N LYS A 63 16.05 -6.95 -18.02
CA LYS A 63 17.16 -6.20 -17.45
C LYS A 63 17.05 -6.14 -15.94
N PRO A 64 18.15 -6.24 -15.18
CA PRO A 64 18.14 -5.87 -13.79
C PRO A 64 17.84 -4.38 -13.65
N ALA A 65 17.14 -4.02 -12.58
CA ALA A 65 16.83 -2.62 -12.32
C ALA A 65 18.12 -1.83 -12.03
N ASN A 66 18.21 -0.62 -12.58
CA ASN A 66 19.31 0.31 -12.32
C ASN A 66 18.84 1.48 -11.44
N GLU A 67 19.78 2.32 -10.99
CA GLU A 67 19.50 3.45 -10.10
C GLU A 67 18.50 4.45 -10.69
N LYS A 68 18.52 4.67 -12.01
CA LYS A 68 17.57 5.55 -12.70
C LYS A 68 16.15 5.02 -12.60
N ILE A 69 15.92 3.75 -12.95
CA ILE A 69 14.60 3.11 -12.86
C ILE A 69 14.09 3.13 -11.43
N VAL A 70 14.94 2.70 -10.47
CA VAL A 70 14.59 2.65 -9.05
C VAL A 70 14.19 4.03 -8.53
N LYS A 71 14.94 5.08 -8.87
CA LYS A 71 14.64 6.46 -8.49
C LYS A 71 13.22 6.87 -8.87
N HIS A 72 12.82 6.65 -10.13
CA HIS A 72 11.52 7.10 -10.64
C HIS A 72 10.37 6.20 -10.17
N ILE A 73 10.58 4.87 -10.06
CA ILE A 73 9.55 3.95 -9.55
C ILE A 73 9.31 4.17 -8.06
N ASP A 74 10.36 4.37 -7.25
CA ASP A 74 10.23 4.61 -5.80
C ASP A 74 9.57 5.97 -5.47
N ARG A 75 9.67 6.96 -6.37
CA ARG A 75 8.95 8.24 -6.22
C ARG A 75 7.46 8.15 -6.46
N CYS A 76 6.95 7.06 -7.03
CA CYS A 76 5.52 6.88 -7.21
C CYS A 76 4.83 6.73 -5.84
N LEU A 77 3.86 7.62 -5.57
CA LEU A 77 3.11 7.65 -4.30
C LEU A 77 2.04 6.56 -4.20
N SER A 78 1.81 5.77 -5.26
CA SER A 78 0.71 4.78 -5.32
C SER A 78 -0.67 5.38 -4.99
N CYS A 79 -0.89 6.65 -5.35
CA CYS A 79 -2.18 7.32 -5.16
C CYS A 79 -3.24 6.89 -6.19
N TYR A 80 -2.82 6.28 -7.29
CA TYR A 80 -3.64 5.75 -8.38
C TYR A 80 -4.59 6.74 -9.06
N SER A 81 -4.43 8.04 -8.88
CA SER A 81 -5.21 9.06 -9.60
C SER A 81 -5.12 8.89 -11.12
N CYS A 82 -3.97 8.43 -11.62
CA CYS A 82 -3.76 8.12 -13.03
C CYS A 82 -4.60 6.93 -13.55
N LEU A 83 -5.06 6.05 -12.66
CA LEU A 83 -5.84 4.87 -13.02
C LEU A 83 -7.25 5.27 -13.49
N THR A 84 -7.92 6.13 -12.73
CA THR A 84 -9.28 6.62 -13.04
C THR A 84 -9.30 7.62 -14.19
N THR A 85 -8.19 8.31 -14.42
CA THR A 85 -8.04 9.30 -15.51
C THR A 85 -7.79 8.65 -16.88
N CYS A 86 -7.34 7.40 -16.90
CA CYS A 86 -6.94 6.74 -18.15
C CYS A 86 -8.15 6.31 -18.99
N PRO A 87 -8.40 6.90 -20.18
CA PRO A 87 -9.53 6.51 -21.03
C PRO A 87 -9.38 5.10 -21.62
N SER A 88 -8.14 4.62 -21.76
CA SER A 88 -7.85 3.26 -22.25
C SER A 88 -7.89 2.18 -21.17
N GLY A 89 -8.21 2.52 -19.93
CA GLY A 89 -8.32 1.55 -18.82
C GLY A 89 -7.01 0.82 -18.51
N VAL A 90 -5.88 1.51 -18.57
CA VAL A 90 -4.56 0.94 -18.22
C VAL A 90 -4.49 0.68 -16.71
N ASN A 91 -4.35 -0.57 -16.30
CA ASN A 91 -4.16 -0.94 -14.90
C ASN A 91 -2.72 -0.64 -14.45
N TYR A 92 -2.44 0.64 -14.19
CA TYR A 92 -1.13 1.12 -13.74
C TYR A 92 -0.71 0.53 -12.39
N MET A 93 -1.66 0.22 -11.50
CA MET A 93 -1.39 -0.38 -10.20
C MET A 93 -0.61 -1.70 -10.35
N HIS A 94 -1.07 -2.60 -11.22
CA HIS A 94 -0.38 -3.86 -11.48
C HIS A 94 1.05 -3.63 -12.01
N LEU A 95 1.22 -2.67 -12.92
CA LEU A 95 2.54 -2.40 -13.52
C LEU A 95 3.56 -1.90 -12.49
N VAL A 96 3.17 -0.97 -11.62
CA VAL A 96 4.09 -0.41 -10.62
C VAL A 96 4.42 -1.43 -9.53
N ASP A 97 3.48 -2.28 -9.14
CA ASP A 97 3.71 -3.31 -8.14
C ASP A 97 4.57 -4.45 -8.71
N HIS A 98 4.36 -4.85 -9.97
CA HIS A 98 5.24 -5.79 -10.67
C HIS A 98 6.67 -5.24 -10.79
N ALA A 99 6.82 -3.96 -11.16
CA ALA A 99 8.13 -3.31 -11.22
C ALA A 99 8.84 -3.31 -9.86
N ARG A 100 8.13 -3.01 -8.77
CA ARG A 100 8.68 -3.04 -7.41
C ARG A 100 9.14 -4.44 -6.98
N LYS A 101 8.35 -5.45 -7.33
CA LYS A 101 8.72 -6.88 -7.14
C LYS A 101 10.00 -7.23 -7.90
N HIS A 102 10.12 -6.80 -9.15
CA HIS A 102 11.31 -7.01 -9.98
C HIS A 102 12.54 -6.26 -9.42
N ILE A 103 12.37 -5.00 -9.01
CA ILE A 103 13.41 -4.19 -8.38
C ILE A 103 13.93 -4.85 -7.11
N GLU A 104 13.05 -5.33 -6.22
CA GLU A 104 13.47 -5.95 -4.95
C GLU A 104 14.27 -7.23 -5.18
N LYS A 105 14.03 -7.94 -6.30
CA LYS A 105 14.79 -9.15 -6.69
C LYS A 105 16.14 -8.82 -7.34
N THR A 106 16.23 -7.76 -8.14
CA THR A 106 17.37 -7.55 -9.05
C THR A 106 18.28 -6.37 -8.65
N TYR A 107 17.80 -5.44 -7.81
CA TYR A 107 18.56 -4.26 -7.42
C TYR A 107 19.09 -4.33 -5.99
N LYS A 108 20.40 -4.17 -5.84
CA LYS A 108 21.04 -4.08 -4.52
C LYS A 108 20.95 -2.66 -3.98
N ARG A 109 20.02 -2.41 -3.07
CA ARG A 109 19.84 -1.11 -2.42
C ARG A 109 21.01 -0.77 -1.49
N LYS A 110 21.33 0.51 -1.35
CA LYS A 110 22.29 1.02 -0.35
C LYS A 110 21.84 0.62 1.06
N MET A 111 22.80 0.34 1.95
CA MET A 111 22.51 -0.17 3.31
C MET A 111 21.49 0.69 4.08
N GLY A 112 21.64 2.01 4.04
CA GLY A 112 20.72 2.93 4.73
C GLY A 112 19.28 2.85 4.23
N ASP A 113 19.08 2.77 2.90
CA ASP A 113 17.74 2.62 2.31
C ASP A 113 17.13 1.25 2.67
N ARG A 114 17.93 0.19 2.59
CA ARG A 114 17.50 -1.16 2.99
C ARG A 114 17.10 -1.22 4.46
N LEU A 115 17.87 -0.58 5.35
CA LEU A 115 17.56 -0.51 6.78
C LEU A 115 16.24 0.22 7.04
N ILE A 116 16.04 1.40 6.44
CA ILE A 116 14.81 2.19 6.59
C ILE A 116 13.60 1.39 6.10
N ARG A 117 13.69 0.75 4.93
CA ARG A 117 12.60 -0.08 4.37
C ARG A 117 12.27 -1.27 5.26
N ASN A 118 13.28 -1.92 5.84
CA ASN A 118 13.07 -3.02 6.79
C ASN A 118 12.42 -2.53 8.10
N LEU A 119 12.89 -1.42 8.65
CA LEU A 119 12.30 -0.81 9.84
C LEU A 119 10.84 -0.41 9.61
N LEU A 120 10.50 0.19 8.48
CA LEU A 120 9.13 0.52 8.12
C LEU A 120 8.28 -0.74 7.98
N SER A 121 8.77 -1.76 7.29
CA SER A 121 8.08 -3.05 7.14
C SER A 121 7.75 -3.69 8.50
N ILE A 122 8.69 -3.73 9.43
CA ILE A 122 8.51 -4.34 10.75
C ILE A 122 7.62 -3.47 11.66
N SER A 123 7.89 -2.16 11.69
CA SER A 123 7.20 -1.24 12.59
C SER A 123 5.73 -1.06 12.24
N MET A 124 5.41 -0.95 10.94
CA MET A 124 4.05 -0.64 10.49
C MET A 124 3.17 -1.88 10.24
N SER A 125 3.74 -3.10 10.24
CA SER A 125 2.98 -4.33 10.01
C SER A 125 2.18 -4.81 11.22
N LYS A 126 2.55 -4.42 12.43
CA LYS A 126 1.82 -4.77 13.66
C LYS A 126 1.51 -3.53 14.47
N SER A 127 0.26 -3.39 14.93
CA SER A 127 -0.17 -2.22 15.71
C SER A 127 0.67 -2.02 16.98
N ILE A 128 1.12 -3.09 17.61
CA ILE A 128 1.98 -3.00 18.82
C ILE A 128 3.35 -2.42 18.46
N ASN A 129 3.99 -2.91 17.39
CA ASN A 129 5.28 -2.43 16.95
C ASN A 129 5.17 -0.95 16.54
N PHE A 130 4.10 -0.60 15.81
CA PHE A 130 3.87 0.78 15.42
C PHE A 130 3.66 1.70 16.63
N LYS A 131 2.92 1.24 17.65
CA LYS A 131 2.73 2.00 18.90
C LYS A 131 4.06 2.22 19.62
N ILE A 132 4.89 1.18 19.76
CA ILE A 132 6.21 1.28 20.39
C ILE A 132 7.10 2.25 19.61
N THR A 133 7.23 2.08 18.29
CA THR A 133 8.00 2.98 17.42
C THR A 133 7.51 4.42 17.54
N SER A 134 6.19 4.63 17.59
CA SER A 134 5.59 5.95 17.74
C SER A 134 5.93 6.61 19.07
N ILE A 135 6.06 5.85 20.15
CA ILE A 135 6.51 6.37 21.46
C ILE A 135 7.97 6.83 21.36
N PHE A 136 8.86 6.02 20.78
CA PHE A 136 10.26 6.41 20.59
C PHE A 136 10.41 7.63 19.69
N VAL A 137 9.67 7.69 18.57
CA VAL A 137 9.68 8.87 17.68
C VAL A 137 9.22 10.13 18.42
N ARG A 138 8.20 10.00 19.29
CA ARG A 138 7.71 11.12 20.10
C ARG A 138 8.75 11.59 21.12
N LEU A 139 9.43 10.68 21.81
CA LEU A 139 10.51 11.02 22.74
C LEU A 139 11.69 11.69 22.02
N GLY A 140 11.96 11.31 20.77
CA GLY A 140 12.98 11.95 19.93
C GLY A 140 12.57 13.29 19.34
N LYS A 141 11.29 13.71 19.42
CA LYS A 141 10.78 14.93 18.79
C LYS A 141 11.48 16.22 19.26
N PRO A 142 11.83 16.42 20.54
CA PRO A 142 12.60 17.58 20.99
C PRO A 142 14.00 17.64 20.34
N PHE A 143 14.58 16.50 20.03
CA PHE A 143 15.91 16.36 19.46
C PHE A 143 15.91 16.25 17.92
N GLN A 144 14.77 16.54 17.26
CA GLN A 144 14.59 16.36 15.82
C GLN A 144 15.63 17.14 14.97
N PHE A 145 16.20 18.21 15.49
CA PHE A 145 17.20 19.03 14.79
C PHE A 145 18.50 18.29 14.49
N PHE A 146 18.85 17.30 15.30
CA PHE A 146 20.05 16.48 15.11
C PHE A 146 19.90 15.40 14.03
N PHE A 147 18.64 15.17 13.54
CA PHE A 147 18.39 14.15 12.54
C PHE A 147 18.47 14.70 11.10
N PRO A 148 18.89 13.88 10.12
CA PRO A 148 18.81 14.23 8.70
C PRO A 148 17.43 14.68 8.27
N LYS A 149 17.35 15.57 7.25
CA LYS A 149 16.11 16.21 6.79
C LYS A 149 14.96 15.21 6.57
N LYS A 150 15.24 14.04 5.96
CA LYS A 150 14.21 12.99 5.70
C LYS A 150 13.61 12.43 6.99
N ILE A 151 14.45 12.15 7.99
CA ILE A 151 14.00 11.62 9.29
C ILE A 151 13.22 12.69 10.05
N ARG A 152 13.69 13.93 10.07
CA ARG A 152 13.03 15.08 10.68
C ARG A 152 11.63 15.30 10.12
N GLN A 153 11.46 15.21 8.80
CA GLN A 153 10.14 15.29 8.15
C GLN A 153 9.21 14.15 8.60
N ALA A 154 9.70 12.92 8.69
CA ALA A 154 8.93 11.79 9.19
C ALA A 154 8.51 11.97 10.67
N ILE A 155 9.42 12.49 11.52
CA ILE A 155 9.14 12.81 12.93
C ILE A 155 8.07 13.91 13.04
N SER A 156 8.10 14.93 12.16
CA SER A 156 7.14 16.04 12.20
C SER A 156 5.71 15.61 11.90
N LEU A 157 5.52 14.56 11.09
CA LEU A 157 4.20 14.00 10.76
C LEU A 157 3.54 13.25 11.93
N MET A 158 4.31 12.88 12.97
CA MET A 158 3.75 12.18 14.12
C MET A 158 2.94 13.13 15.02
N PRO A 159 1.71 12.74 15.41
CA PRO A 159 0.89 13.55 16.29
C PRO A 159 1.53 13.70 17.67
N VAL A 160 1.35 14.89 18.28
CA VAL A 160 1.86 15.17 19.63
C VAL A 160 1.12 14.34 20.68
N LYS A 161 -0.17 14.12 20.50
CA LYS A 161 -1.00 13.30 21.39
C LYS A 161 -1.65 12.18 20.58
N PHE A 162 -1.54 10.94 21.08
CA PHE A 162 -2.32 9.83 20.53
C PHE A 162 -3.76 9.92 21.06
N PRO A 163 -4.76 9.75 20.19
CA PRO A 163 -6.12 9.65 20.64
C PRO A 163 -6.29 8.44 21.56
N ARG A 164 -7.08 8.59 22.61
CA ARG A 164 -7.45 7.44 23.45
C ARG A 164 -8.24 6.45 22.60
N ASN A 165 -7.79 5.19 22.59
CA ASN A 165 -8.53 4.15 21.91
C ASN A 165 -9.80 3.85 22.71
N LYS A 166 -10.94 4.17 22.12
CA LYS A 166 -12.27 3.95 22.71
C LYS A 166 -12.99 2.74 22.13
N LEU A 167 -12.39 2.06 21.15
CA LEU A 167 -13.00 0.83 20.64
C LEU A 167 -13.18 -0.15 21.80
N PRO A 168 -14.42 -0.49 22.16
CA PRO A 168 -14.66 -1.51 23.17
C PRO A 168 -13.98 -2.81 22.75
N LYS A 169 -13.63 -3.65 23.72
CA LYS A 169 -13.03 -4.97 23.44
C LYS A 169 -14.02 -5.96 22.80
N MET A 170 -15.23 -5.50 22.47
CA MET A 170 -16.25 -6.32 21.81
C MET A 170 -15.82 -6.71 20.41
N GLN A 171 -16.10 -7.95 20.07
CA GLN A 171 -15.83 -8.48 18.73
C GLN A 171 -17.00 -8.31 17.79
N VAL A 172 -18.21 -8.23 18.33
CA VAL A 172 -19.47 -8.12 17.60
C VAL A 172 -20.25 -6.91 18.11
N TYR A 173 -20.56 -6.01 17.20
CA TYR A 173 -21.34 -4.79 17.46
C TYR A 173 -22.68 -4.94 16.74
N LYS A 174 -23.75 -5.13 17.51
CA LYS A 174 -25.11 -5.29 16.98
C LYS A 174 -25.86 -3.96 16.90
N PRO A 175 -26.76 -3.80 15.91
CA PRO A 175 -27.70 -2.69 15.88
C PRO A 175 -28.58 -2.68 17.13
N THR A 176 -28.71 -1.54 17.81
CA THR A 176 -29.52 -1.45 19.05
C THR A 176 -31.00 -1.13 18.79
N LYS A 177 -31.31 -0.48 17.67
CA LYS A 177 -32.67 0.04 17.37
C LYS A 177 -33.31 -0.52 16.10
N LYS A 178 -32.62 -1.38 15.36
CA LYS A 178 -33.09 -1.94 14.09
C LYS A 178 -32.84 -3.45 14.04
N LYS A 179 -33.67 -4.14 13.27
CA LYS A 179 -33.41 -5.54 12.92
C LYS A 179 -32.10 -5.61 12.13
N THR A 180 -31.28 -6.61 12.40
CA THR A 180 -30.06 -6.87 11.61
C THR A 180 -30.45 -7.25 10.19
N ILE A 181 -29.97 -6.47 9.21
CA ILE A 181 -30.24 -6.68 7.78
C ILE A 181 -29.03 -7.25 7.05
N ALA A 182 -27.81 -7.04 7.60
CA ALA A 182 -26.58 -7.54 7.05
C ALA A 182 -25.53 -7.69 8.14
N ARG A 183 -24.49 -8.49 7.88
CA ARG A 183 -23.31 -8.67 8.73
C ARG A 183 -22.04 -8.42 7.94
N VAL A 184 -21.11 -7.66 8.51
CA VAL A 184 -19.85 -7.31 7.86
C VAL A 184 -18.66 -7.50 8.79
N ALA A 185 -17.51 -7.90 8.25
CA ALA A 185 -16.25 -7.96 8.98
C ALA A 185 -15.44 -6.67 8.72
N LEU A 186 -15.00 -6.00 9.79
CA LEU A 186 -14.23 -4.75 9.72
C LEU A 186 -12.73 -5.02 9.85
N LEU A 187 -11.96 -4.59 8.84
CA LEU A 187 -10.50 -4.49 8.93
C LEU A 187 -10.10 -3.17 9.61
N THR A 188 -9.66 -3.23 10.86
CA THR A 188 -9.39 -2.04 11.67
C THR A 188 -8.09 -1.30 11.32
N GLY A 189 -7.23 -1.90 10.49
CA GLY A 189 -5.94 -1.34 10.11
C GLY A 189 -4.88 -1.31 11.23
N CYS A 190 -3.62 -1.54 10.89
CA CYS A 190 -2.52 -1.59 11.88
C CYS A 190 -2.13 -0.17 12.36
N VAL A 191 -1.98 0.79 11.45
CA VAL A 191 -1.62 2.19 11.73
C VAL A 191 -2.83 3.00 12.19
N GLN A 192 -3.98 2.84 11.51
CA GLN A 192 -5.22 3.54 11.82
C GLN A 192 -5.69 3.30 13.25
N LYS A 193 -5.55 2.07 13.75
CA LYS A 193 -5.90 1.68 15.12
C LYS A 193 -5.13 2.50 16.18
N VAL A 194 -3.93 2.97 15.83
CA VAL A 194 -3.06 3.76 16.74
C VAL A 194 -3.24 5.26 16.52
N LEU A 195 -3.24 5.72 15.27
CA LEU A 195 -3.29 7.16 14.97
C LEU A 195 -4.69 7.75 14.96
N SER A 196 -5.68 7.00 14.51
CA SER A 196 -7.04 7.51 14.27
C SER A 196 -8.12 6.44 14.58
N PRO A 197 -8.18 5.91 15.82
CA PRO A 197 -9.16 4.88 16.20
C PRO A 197 -10.61 5.35 16.05
N GLN A 198 -10.87 6.66 16.12
CA GLN A 198 -12.18 7.25 15.94
C GLN A 198 -12.80 6.96 14.56
N ILE A 199 -11.99 6.69 13.53
CA ILE A 199 -12.49 6.30 12.20
C ILE A 199 -13.24 4.97 12.32
N ASN A 200 -12.63 3.97 12.96
CA ASN A 200 -13.26 2.66 13.17
C ASN A 200 -14.54 2.78 14.02
N GLU A 201 -14.51 3.58 15.09
CA GLU A 201 -15.69 3.84 15.93
C GLU A 201 -16.84 4.47 15.13
N SER A 202 -16.53 5.46 14.31
CA SER A 202 -17.53 6.13 13.49
C SER A 202 -18.11 5.20 12.42
N THR A 203 -17.26 4.36 11.81
CA THR A 203 -17.69 3.34 10.85
C THR A 203 -18.66 2.34 11.50
N ILE A 204 -18.32 1.82 12.69
CA ILE A 204 -19.18 0.89 13.43
C ILE A 204 -20.52 1.55 13.77
N ARG A 205 -20.49 2.77 14.31
CA ARG A 205 -21.73 3.51 14.65
C ARG A 205 -22.62 3.77 13.44
N LEU A 206 -22.00 4.15 12.31
CA LEU A 206 -22.75 4.37 11.07
C LEU A 206 -23.43 3.10 10.58
N LEU A 207 -22.69 2.01 10.48
CA LEU A 207 -23.21 0.72 10.02
C LEU A 207 -24.31 0.19 10.94
N ASN A 208 -24.09 0.24 12.26
CA ASN A 208 -25.10 -0.18 13.24
C ASN A 208 -26.37 0.69 13.17
N ARG A 209 -26.26 2.00 12.92
CA ARG A 209 -27.41 2.87 12.70
C ARG A 209 -28.26 2.45 11.52
N HIS A 210 -27.62 1.88 10.50
CA HIS A 210 -28.31 1.35 9.31
C HIS A 210 -28.71 -0.12 9.40
N GLY A 211 -28.62 -0.75 10.57
CA GLY A 211 -29.05 -2.13 10.78
C GLY A 211 -28.01 -3.19 10.41
N VAL A 212 -26.74 -2.80 10.23
CA VAL A 212 -25.66 -3.73 9.91
C VAL A 212 -24.93 -4.15 11.18
N GLU A 213 -24.81 -5.46 11.40
CA GLU A 213 -23.95 -6.02 12.44
C GLU A 213 -22.48 -5.96 11.99
N VAL A 214 -21.60 -5.46 12.84
CA VAL A 214 -20.16 -5.33 12.55
C VAL A 214 -19.34 -6.26 13.42
N VAL A 215 -18.57 -7.14 12.80
CA VAL A 215 -17.65 -8.05 13.47
C VAL A 215 -16.22 -7.53 13.31
N VAL A 216 -15.49 -7.49 14.43
CA VAL A 216 -14.05 -7.21 14.44
C VAL A 216 -13.33 -8.48 14.89
N PRO A 217 -12.82 -9.32 13.97
CA PRO A 217 -12.19 -10.58 14.32
C PRO A 217 -10.92 -10.38 15.15
N LYS A 218 -10.72 -11.21 16.20
CA LYS A 218 -9.61 -11.04 17.15
C LYS A 218 -8.23 -11.18 16.54
N LYS A 219 -8.06 -12.12 15.63
CA LYS A 219 -6.75 -12.53 15.07
C LYS A 219 -6.41 -11.81 13.76
N ILE A 220 -7.23 -10.84 13.35
CA ILE A 220 -6.96 -10.12 12.11
C ILE A 220 -5.72 -9.25 12.26
N GLU A 221 -4.81 -9.34 11.30
CA GLU A 221 -3.53 -8.65 11.30
C GLU A 221 -3.50 -7.49 10.29
N CYS A 222 -2.28 -7.10 9.89
CA CYS A 222 -2.06 -6.11 8.85
C CYS A 222 -2.68 -6.55 7.52
N CYS A 223 -3.14 -5.60 6.73
CA CYS A 223 -3.60 -5.89 5.36
C CYS A 223 -2.48 -6.35 4.41
N GLY A 224 -1.20 -6.22 4.80
CA GLY A 224 -0.06 -6.59 3.96
C GLY A 224 0.33 -5.56 2.89
N SER A 225 -0.49 -4.53 2.63
CA SER A 225 -0.30 -3.59 1.52
C SER A 225 1.05 -2.88 1.55
N LEU A 226 1.55 -2.48 2.73
CA LEU A 226 2.86 -1.83 2.81
C LEU A 226 3.97 -2.75 2.29
N ASN A 227 4.00 -4.00 2.74
CA ASN A 227 5.01 -4.97 2.31
C ASN A 227 4.87 -5.27 0.81
N TYR A 228 3.64 -5.40 0.33
CA TYR A 228 3.36 -5.59 -1.09
C TYR A 228 3.91 -4.44 -1.94
N HIS A 229 3.62 -3.19 -1.57
CA HIS A 229 4.12 -2.00 -2.28
C HIS A 229 5.64 -1.75 -2.09
N LEU A 230 6.25 -2.35 -1.07
CA LEU A 230 7.71 -2.40 -0.94
C LEU A 230 8.36 -3.50 -1.81
N GLY A 231 7.58 -4.34 -2.50
CA GLY A 231 8.07 -5.49 -3.27
C GLY A 231 8.36 -6.73 -2.43
N LYS A 232 8.08 -6.70 -1.12
CA LYS A 232 8.28 -7.81 -0.17
C LYS A 232 7.07 -8.75 -0.18
N ILE A 233 6.92 -9.46 -1.30
CA ILE A 233 5.72 -10.26 -1.58
C ILE A 233 5.55 -11.40 -0.57
N ASN A 234 6.63 -12.10 -0.19
CA ASN A 234 6.55 -13.22 0.74
C ASN A 234 6.02 -12.82 2.12
N GLU A 235 6.38 -11.62 2.60
CA GLU A 235 5.86 -11.05 3.85
C GLU A 235 4.41 -10.61 3.70
N ALA A 236 4.04 -10.03 2.57
CA ALA A 236 2.67 -9.62 2.28
C ALA A 236 1.73 -10.83 2.21
N ASP A 237 2.12 -11.90 1.54
CA ASP A 237 1.35 -13.14 1.37
C ASP A 237 1.00 -13.80 2.71
N LYS A 238 1.88 -13.73 3.71
CA LYS A 238 1.58 -14.24 5.06
C LYS A 238 0.36 -13.51 5.66
N PHE A 239 0.32 -12.18 5.53
CA PHE A 239 -0.81 -11.39 6.03
C PHE A 239 -2.09 -11.64 5.21
N PHE A 240 -1.97 -11.75 3.89
CA PHE A 240 -3.12 -12.05 3.03
C PHE A 240 -3.76 -13.39 3.39
N LYS A 241 -2.95 -14.47 3.48
CA LYS A 241 -3.43 -15.81 3.84
C LYS A 241 -4.08 -15.83 5.23
N ASN A 242 -3.43 -15.20 6.22
CA ASN A 242 -4.00 -15.14 7.57
C ASN A 242 -5.37 -14.44 7.58
N ASN A 243 -5.49 -13.29 6.94
CA ASN A 243 -6.72 -12.51 6.93
C ASN A 243 -7.82 -13.21 6.13
N ILE A 244 -7.50 -13.83 4.99
CA ILE A 244 -8.46 -14.59 4.17
C ILE A 244 -9.04 -15.75 4.99
N ASN A 245 -8.21 -16.53 5.68
CA ASN A 245 -8.66 -17.63 6.51
C ASN A 245 -9.61 -17.16 7.62
N ILE A 246 -9.23 -16.07 8.31
CA ILE A 246 -10.07 -15.51 9.38
C ILE A 246 -11.42 -15.01 8.85
N TRP A 247 -11.44 -14.34 7.70
CA TRP A 247 -12.68 -13.89 7.08
C TRP A 247 -13.53 -15.04 6.56
N TYR A 248 -12.91 -16.07 6.04
CA TYR A 248 -13.61 -17.28 5.62
C TYR A 248 -14.25 -17.99 6.81
N ASP A 249 -13.54 -18.11 7.95
CA ASP A 249 -14.10 -18.65 9.20
C ASP A 249 -15.30 -17.81 9.71
N GLU A 250 -15.24 -16.48 9.58
CA GLU A 250 -16.38 -15.62 9.94
C GLU A 250 -17.54 -15.72 8.94
N TYR A 251 -17.26 -15.95 7.67
CA TYR A 251 -18.26 -16.20 6.64
C TYR A 251 -19.03 -17.52 6.91
N LEU A 252 -18.35 -18.57 7.32
CA LEU A 252 -18.95 -19.86 7.61
C LEU A 252 -19.85 -19.86 8.87
N LYS A 253 -19.79 -18.82 9.71
CA LYS A 253 -20.65 -18.66 10.90
C LYS A 253 -22.02 -18.06 10.61
N ASN A 254 -22.29 -17.68 9.38
CA ASN A 254 -23.57 -17.16 8.89
C ASN A 254 -24.38 -18.27 8.15
#